data_6c266799478e063f8497b7fb208d7289
#
_entry.id   6c266799478e063f8497b7fb208d7289
#
_cell.length_a   1.000
_cell.length_b   1.000
_cell.length_c   1.000
_cell.angle_alpha   90.00
_cell.angle_beta   90.00
_cell.angle_gamma   90.00
#
_symmetry.space_group_name_H-M   'P 1'
#
loop_
_entity.id
_entity.type
_entity.pdbx_description
1 polymer ?
#
loop_
_entity_poly.entity_id
_entity_poly.type
_entity_poly.pdbx_seq_one_letter_code
_entity_poly.pdbx_strand_id
1 'polypeptide(L)'
;MKTLRRAFAIACLAAAAGSFVAAPAGAQQELRGSIVQLQLRGVVDPFVADYIEDAIGDATNEDAAAVLITIDTPGGLISSMRQITQAILNSSVPVIGYVSPEGARAASAGTFILLSTHVAAMAPATNVGAAQPVGLSGAIASEKAVNDAAKSIVSIAERRGRNAEWAESAVRESASASAEEAFELDVIDVIAESQSALFREIDGTVVEVAGGGEVTLELAGATVREHPPGAFIQILHALLDPNLAFIFFWLGLALIAIEFFVPGGIAGTIGGLSLVLSLVALGMLPVQLIGVALLLASVVFFVLEILHPGIGAPAVGGVVTLVLGGWFLFDSSVPNVRVSPLVIAPVAVFATFFFLFVVRSALNLRTRRVVSRSEQLVGNEGTVVRDLEPNGVVQVASEEWSAESVGGVARRGDRVRVVAMEGLKLKVEPIEEAAPKAPAPVEGRQT
;
A
#
# COMPACT_ATOMS: atom_id res chain seq x y z
N MET A 1 -8.08 14.53 30.85
CA MET A 1 -8.18 13.96 29.51
C MET A 1 -6.89 14.04 28.67
N LYS A 2 -6.05 15.07 28.78
CA LYS A 2 -4.78 15.18 28.03
C LYS A 2 -3.69 14.18 28.47
N THR A 3 -3.66 13.82 29.75
CA THR A 3 -2.69 12.87 30.32
C THR A 3 -2.99 11.41 29.93
N LEU A 4 -4.25 11.03 29.83
CA LEU A 4 -4.66 9.67 29.42
C LEU A 4 -4.36 9.40 27.94
N ARG A 5 -4.50 10.42 27.07
CA ARG A 5 -4.15 10.33 25.63
C ARG A 5 -2.64 10.18 25.40
N ARG A 6 -1.80 10.85 26.21
CA ARG A 6 -0.34 10.71 26.14
C ARG A 6 0.13 9.33 26.63
N ALA A 7 -0.49 8.80 27.68
CA ALA A 7 -0.17 7.46 28.18
C ALA A 7 -0.55 6.36 27.17
N PHE A 8 -1.68 6.51 26.47
CA PHE A 8 -2.11 5.56 25.43
C PHE A 8 -1.21 5.61 24.19
N ALA A 9 -0.79 6.80 23.74
CA ALA A 9 0.14 6.95 22.62
C ALA A 9 1.52 6.36 22.92
N ILE A 10 2.04 6.55 24.16
CA ILE A 10 3.31 5.96 24.59
C ILE A 10 3.20 4.43 24.72
N ALA A 11 2.08 3.91 25.19
CA ALA A 11 1.82 2.47 25.25
C ALA A 11 1.73 1.82 23.87
N CYS A 12 1.11 2.48 22.89
CA CYS A 12 1.07 2.00 21.50
C CYS A 12 2.44 2.05 20.83
N LEU A 13 3.27 3.09 21.07
CA LEU A 13 4.66 3.16 20.59
C LEU A 13 5.54 2.08 21.24
N ALA A 14 5.38 1.85 22.55
CA ALA A 14 6.12 0.80 23.27
C ALA A 14 5.69 -0.61 22.83
N ALA A 15 4.40 -0.84 22.49
CA ALA A 15 3.93 -2.10 21.93
C ALA A 15 4.46 -2.34 20.51
N ALA A 16 4.56 -1.29 19.69
CA ALA A 16 5.17 -1.38 18.35
C ALA A 16 6.69 -1.59 18.41
N ALA A 17 7.39 -1.02 19.39
CA ALA A 17 8.83 -1.22 19.59
C ALA A 17 9.17 -2.56 20.27
N GLY A 18 8.25 -3.12 21.07
CA GLY A 18 8.46 -4.40 21.78
C GLY A 18 8.20 -5.65 20.93
N SER A 19 7.65 -5.51 19.72
CA SER A 19 7.40 -6.63 18.80
C SER A 19 8.56 -6.89 17.83
N PHE A 20 9.73 -6.27 17.98
CA PHE A 20 10.96 -6.81 17.48
C PHE A 20 11.29 -8.06 18.32
N VAL A 21 10.55 -9.14 18.05
CA VAL A 21 11.00 -10.48 18.38
C VAL A 21 12.35 -10.60 17.70
N ALA A 22 13.42 -10.60 18.50
CA ALA A 22 14.71 -11.08 18.03
C ALA A 22 14.38 -12.42 17.34
N ALA A 23 14.52 -12.46 16.02
CA ALA A 23 14.53 -13.73 15.30
C ALA A 23 15.50 -14.59 16.10
N PRO A 24 15.14 -15.84 16.49
CA PRO A 24 16.14 -16.74 17.04
C PRO A 24 17.30 -16.66 16.07
N ALA A 25 18.50 -16.42 16.57
CA ALA A 25 19.72 -16.69 15.82
C ALA A 25 19.62 -18.21 15.51
N GLY A 26 18.84 -18.52 14.47
CA GLY A 26 18.72 -19.84 13.91
C GLY A 26 20.14 -20.19 13.56
N ALA A 27 20.65 -21.26 14.13
CA ALA A 27 21.90 -21.84 13.81
C ALA A 27 22.11 -21.68 12.30
N GLN A 28 23.16 -20.97 11.90
CA GLN A 28 23.64 -20.97 10.52
C GLN A 28 23.86 -22.45 10.20
N GLN A 29 22.87 -23.02 9.54
CA GLN A 29 22.85 -24.43 9.23
C GLN A 29 23.73 -24.52 8.01
N GLU A 30 24.88 -25.12 8.16
CA GLU A 30 25.84 -25.31 7.11
C GLU A 30 25.15 -25.80 5.84
N LEU A 31 25.26 -25.01 4.74
CA LEU A 31 24.69 -25.34 3.43
C LEU A 31 25.55 -26.37 2.68
N ARG A 32 26.69 -26.75 3.25
CA ARG A 32 27.65 -27.65 2.63
C ARG A 32 26.99 -28.94 2.14
N GLY A 33 27.13 -29.19 0.83
CA GLY A 33 26.55 -30.38 0.20
C GLY A 33 25.02 -30.41 0.11
N SER A 34 24.34 -29.28 0.42
CA SER A 34 22.90 -29.15 0.27
C SER A 34 22.53 -28.43 -1.02
N ILE A 35 21.29 -28.61 -1.48
CA ILE A 35 20.71 -27.83 -2.57
C ILE A 35 19.93 -26.63 -1.95
N VAL A 36 20.35 -25.43 -2.28
CA VAL A 36 19.68 -24.20 -1.84
C VAL A 36 18.55 -23.89 -2.81
N GLN A 37 17.30 -23.96 -2.33
CA GLN A 37 16.12 -23.68 -3.16
C GLN A 37 15.64 -22.24 -3.00
N LEU A 38 15.60 -21.53 -4.12
CA LEU A 38 15.10 -20.15 -4.25
C LEU A 38 13.79 -20.13 -5.03
N GLN A 39 12.98 -19.12 -4.81
CA GLN A 39 11.72 -18.92 -5.53
C GLN A 39 11.76 -17.60 -6.28
N LEU A 40 11.62 -17.63 -7.60
CA LEU A 40 11.40 -16.47 -8.46
C LEU A 40 9.94 -16.49 -8.89
N ARG A 41 9.07 -15.83 -8.11
CA ARG A 41 7.64 -15.70 -8.40
C ARG A 41 7.24 -14.24 -8.60
N GLY A 42 6.35 -13.99 -9.56
CA GLY A 42 5.87 -12.65 -9.85
C GLY A 42 6.87 -11.80 -10.64
N VAL A 43 6.83 -10.49 -10.43
CA VAL A 43 7.65 -9.53 -11.21
C VAL A 43 9.11 -9.60 -10.78
N VAL A 44 10.03 -9.57 -11.76
CA VAL A 44 11.48 -9.50 -11.52
C VAL A 44 11.83 -8.04 -11.17
N ASP A 45 11.86 -7.74 -9.89
CA ASP A 45 12.13 -6.44 -9.30
C ASP A 45 13.52 -6.38 -8.61
N PRO A 46 13.99 -5.22 -8.14
CA PRO A 46 15.29 -5.10 -7.49
C PRO A 46 15.39 -5.94 -6.20
N PHE A 47 14.31 -6.08 -5.44
CA PHE A 47 14.33 -6.82 -4.17
C PHE A 47 14.50 -8.32 -4.39
N VAL A 48 13.85 -8.85 -5.44
CA VAL A 48 14.02 -10.25 -5.86
C VAL A 48 15.41 -10.44 -6.45
N ALA A 49 15.96 -9.46 -7.17
CA ALA A 49 17.30 -9.55 -7.72
C ALA A 49 18.37 -9.60 -6.61
N ASP A 50 18.30 -8.70 -5.63
CA ASP A 50 19.19 -8.69 -4.46
C ASP A 50 19.09 -10.02 -3.69
N TYR A 51 17.88 -10.51 -3.45
CA TYR A 51 17.64 -11.77 -2.78
C TYR A 51 18.31 -12.96 -3.49
N ILE A 52 18.18 -13.06 -4.82
CA ILE A 52 18.77 -14.16 -5.60
C ILE A 52 20.30 -14.03 -5.64
N GLU A 53 20.83 -12.84 -5.83
CA GLU A 53 22.28 -12.57 -5.85
C GLU A 53 22.91 -12.92 -4.50
N ASP A 54 22.34 -12.44 -3.39
CA ASP A 54 22.81 -12.73 -2.03
C ASP A 54 22.79 -14.24 -1.74
N ALA A 55 21.68 -14.90 -2.09
CA ALA A 55 21.55 -16.35 -1.85
C ALA A 55 22.52 -17.20 -2.70
N ILE A 56 22.84 -16.80 -3.94
CA ILE A 56 23.89 -17.45 -4.75
C ILE A 56 25.25 -17.20 -4.10
N GLY A 57 25.50 -15.99 -3.58
CA GLY A 57 26.73 -15.66 -2.86
C GLY A 57 26.89 -16.50 -1.59
N ASP A 58 25.83 -16.63 -0.79
CA ASP A 58 25.83 -17.45 0.42
C ASP A 58 26.04 -18.93 0.10
N ALA A 59 25.36 -19.48 -0.92
CA ALA A 59 25.54 -20.83 -1.40
C ALA A 59 27.00 -21.12 -1.84
N THR A 60 27.63 -20.12 -2.47
CA THR A 60 29.05 -20.17 -2.86
C THR A 60 29.98 -20.20 -1.64
N ASN A 61 29.76 -19.36 -0.66
CA ASN A 61 30.56 -19.23 0.55
C ASN A 61 30.45 -20.45 1.47
N GLU A 62 29.34 -21.20 1.41
CA GLU A 62 29.04 -22.35 2.26
C GLU A 62 29.22 -23.69 1.53
N ASP A 63 29.84 -23.71 0.34
CA ASP A 63 30.09 -24.91 -0.49
C ASP A 63 28.81 -25.77 -0.72
N ALA A 64 27.69 -25.10 -1.11
CA ALA A 64 26.47 -25.80 -1.48
C ALA A 64 26.68 -26.71 -2.70
N ALA A 65 25.95 -27.82 -2.80
CA ALA A 65 26.02 -28.72 -3.95
C ALA A 65 25.45 -28.06 -5.22
N ALA A 66 24.37 -27.31 -5.09
CA ALA A 66 23.74 -26.55 -6.17
C ALA A 66 22.76 -25.49 -5.61
N VAL A 67 22.40 -24.51 -6.45
CA VAL A 67 21.28 -23.63 -6.25
C VAL A 67 20.17 -24.03 -7.21
N LEU A 68 18.95 -24.24 -6.71
CA LEU A 68 17.76 -24.45 -7.51
C LEU A 68 16.89 -23.18 -7.50
N ILE A 69 16.65 -22.57 -8.65
CA ILE A 69 15.72 -21.46 -8.80
C ILE A 69 14.43 -21.99 -9.42
N THR A 70 13.34 -22.06 -8.65
CA THR A 70 12.01 -22.33 -9.19
C THR A 70 11.43 -21.06 -9.80
N ILE A 71 11.00 -21.11 -11.06
CA ILE A 71 10.66 -19.93 -11.87
C ILE A 71 9.18 -19.96 -12.23
N ASP A 72 8.46 -18.87 -11.88
CA ASP A 72 7.10 -18.55 -12.37
C ASP A 72 6.96 -17.03 -12.45
N THR A 73 7.38 -16.44 -13.57
CA THR A 73 7.44 -15.00 -13.75
C THR A 73 6.87 -14.53 -15.09
N PRO A 74 6.12 -13.42 -15.11
CA PRO A 74 5.75 -12.72 -16.34
C PRO A 74 6.90 -11.87 -16.91
N GLY A 75 8.03 -11.74 -16.19
CA GLY A 75 9.12 -10.83 -16.48
C GLY A 75 9.27 -9.71 -15.46
N GLY A 76 9.96 -8.64 -15.83
CA GLY A 76 10.18 -7.49 -14.95
C GLY A 76 11.21 -6.52 -15.48
N LEU A 77 11.93 -5.84 -14.57
CA LEU A 77 12.88 -4.81 -14.92
C LEU A 77 14.16 -5.38 -15.56
N ILE A 78 14.62 -4.77 -16.65
CA ILE A 78 15.84 -5.17 -17.36
C ILE A 78 17.06 -5.10 -16.43
N SER A 79 17.15 -4.10 -15.54
CA SER A 79 18.23 -3.97 -14.56
C SER A 79 18.30 -5.18 -13.63
N SER A 80 17.16 -5.57 -13.07
CA SER A 80 17.03 -6.71 -12.15
C SER A 80 17.31 -8.04 -12.85
N MET A 81 16.79 -8.21 -14.06
CA MET A 81 17.11 -9.36 -14.91
C MET A 81 18.62 -9.48 -15.15
N ARG A 82 19.30 -8.38 -15.51
CA ARG A 82 20.76 -8.36 -15.74
C ARG A 82 21.54 -8.71 -14.47
N GLN A 83 21.13 -8.20 -13.32
CA GLN A 83 21.74 -8.50 -12.02
C GLN A 83 21.69 -10.01 -11.73
N ILE A 84 20.50 -10.62 -11.83
CA ILE A 84 20.32 -12.06 -11.64
C ILE A 84 21.13 -12.87 -12.66
N THR A 85 21.06 -12.51 -13.93
CA THR A 85 21.80 -13.19 -15.00
C THR A 85 23.30 -13.12 -14.76
N GLN A 86 23.84 -11.99 -14.33
CA GLN A 86 25.26 -11.83 -13.99
C GLN A 86 25.65 -12.68 -12.77
N ALA A 87 24.80 -12.70 -11.72
CA ALA A 87 25.04 -13.54 -10.55
C ALA A 87 25.12 -15.03 -10.93
N ILE A 88 24.21 -15.51 -11.78
CA ILE A 88 24.20 -16.89 -12.27
C ILE A 88 25.45 -17.20 -13.13
N LEU A 89 25.78 -16.32 -14.08
CA LEU A 89 26.92 -16.55 -14.97
C LEU A 89 28.27 -16.52 -14.26
N ASN A 90 28.36 -15.77 -13.15
CA ASN A 90 29.57 -15.65 -12.33
C ASN A 90 29.58 -16.61 -11.13
N SER A 91 28.59 -17.48 -10.98
CA SER A 91 28.52 -18.43 -9.89
C SER A 91 29.54 -19.56 -10.08
N SER A 92 30.30 -19.87 -9.01
CA SER A 92 31.15 -21.05 -8.93
C SER A 92 30.40 -22.31 -8.43
N VAL A 93 29.14 -22.11 -7.95
CA VAL A 93 28.22 -23.20 -7.60
C VAL A 93 27.23 -23.40 -8.74
N PRO A 94 26.93 -24.65 -9.14
CA PRO A 94 25.93 -24.93 -10.17
C PRO A 94 24.57 -24.30 -9.85
N VAL A 95 23.98 -23.58 -10.81
CA VAL A 95 22.64 -23.01 -10.68
C VAL A 95 21.71 -23.71 -11.65
N ILE A 96 20.63 -24.28 -11.13
CA ILE A 96 19.59 -25.01 -11.87
C ILE A 96 18.36 -24.12 -11.94
N GLY A 97 17.88 -23.81 -13.15
CA GLY A 97 16.61 -23.12 -13.36
C GLY A 97 15.51 -24.14 -13.64
N TYR A 98 14.39 -24.05 -12.91
CA TYR A 98 13.28 -24.97 -13.10
C TYR A 98 11.95 -24.19 -13.20
N VAL A 99 11.37 -24.15 -14.40
CA VAL A 99 10.05 -23.52 -14.60
C VAL A 99 9.00 -24.47 -14.04
N SER A 100 8.42 -24.11 -12.92
CA SER A 100 7.44 -24.93 -12.18
C SER A 100 6.59 -24.08 -11.22
N PRO A 101 5.41 -24.55 -10.80
CA PRO A 101 4.72 -25.81 -11.12
C PRO A 101 4.11 -25.83 -12.53
N GLU A 102 3.32 -26.86 -12.86
CA GLU A 102 2.51 -26.88 -14.09
C GLU A 102 1.68 -25.59 -14.24
N GLY A 103 1.64 -25.02 -15.46
CA GLY A 103 1.07 -23.73 -15.74
C GLY A 103 1.95 -22.52 -15.44
N ALA A 104 3.13 -22.72 -14.83
CA ALA A 104 4.12 -21.67 -14.63
C ALA A 104 4.76 -21.24 -15.96
N ARG A 105 5.45 -20.11 -15.92
CA ARG A 105 6.13 -19.57 -17.10
C ARG A 105 7.45 -18.87 -16.74
N ALA A 106 8.37 -18.91 -17.70
CA ALA A 106 9.57 -18.09 -17.70
C ALA A 106 9.48 -17.05 -18.83
N ALA A 107 8.59 -16.05 -18.68
CA ALA A 107 8.35 -15.07 -19.72
C ALA A 107 9.27 -13.84 -19.59
N SER A 108 9.63 -13.23 -20.73
CA SER A 108 10.40 -11.98 -20.79
C SER A 108 11.75 -12.08 -20.02
N ALA A 109 11.92 -11.35 -18.92
CA ALA A 109 13.11 -11.47 -18.06
C ALA A 109 13.37 -12.90 -17.60
N GLY A 110 12.30 -13.69 -17.37
CA GLY A 110 12.42 -15.10 -16.99
C GLY A 110 13.14 -15.96 -18.02
N THR A 111 12.96 -15.66 -19.31
CA THR A 111 13.66 -16.35 -20.41
C THR A 111 15.18 -16.14 -20.31
N PHE A 112 15.64 -14.89 -20.11
CA PHE A 112 17.06 -14.58 -19.93
C PHE A 112 17.64 -15.30 -18.71
N ILE A 113 16.88 -15.30 -17.59
CA ILE A 113 17.30 -15.94 -16.34
C ILE A 113 17.40 -17.45 -16.53
N LEU A 114 16.39 -18.11 -17.11
CA LEU A 114 16.42 -19.54 -17.38
C LEU A 114 17.58 -19.91 -18.29
N LEU A 115 17.76 -19.21 -19.41
CA LEU A 115 18.85 -19.49 -20.36
C LEU A 115 20.24 -19.22 -19.79
N SER A 116 20.39 -18.43 -18.73
CA SER A 116 21.66 -18.17 -18.07
C SER A 116 22.08 -19.31 -17.11
N THR A 117 21.16 -20.14 -16.65
CA THR A 117 21.42 -21.21 -15.68
C THR A 117 22.32 -22.32 -16.26
N HIS A 118 23.00 -23.06 -15.39
CA HIS A 118 23.85 -24.15 -15.78
C HIS A 118 23.04 -25.34 -16.32
N VAL A 119 21.88 -25.61 -15.70
CA VAL A 119 20.88 -26.53 -16.19
C VAL A 119 19.54 -25.77 -16.28
N ALA A 120 18.90 -25.79 -17.43
CA ALA A 120 17.58 -25.24 -17.67
C ALA A 120 16.56 -26.38 -17.77
N ALA A 121 15.57 -26.38 -16.89
CA ALA A 121 14.54 -27.40 -16.83
C ALA A 121 13.14 -26.78 -16.81
N MET A 122 12.17 -27.54 -17.34
CA MET A 122 10.77 -27.13 -17.33
C MET A 122 9.89 -28.29 -16.87
N ALA A 123 8.81 -27.98 -16.12
CA ALA A 123 7.74 -28.93 -15.87
C ALA A 123 6.82 -29.02 -17.10
N PRO A 124 6.08 -30.13 -17.29
CA PRO A 124 5.06 -30.22 -18.32
C PRO A 124 4.03 -29.08 -18.21
N ALA A 125 3.44 -28.71 -19.35
CA ALA A 125 2.44 -27.62 -19.43
C ALA A 125 2.96 -26.24 -18.95
N THR A 126 4.26 -25.98 -18.99
CA THR A 126 4.88 -24.68 -18.77
C THR A 126 5.35 -24.06 -20.08
N ASN A 127 5.71 -22.77 -20.07
CA ASN A 127 6.20 -22.09 -21.26
C ASN A 127 7.37 -21.15 -20.98
N VAL A 128 8.15 -20.87 -22.03
CA VAL A 128 9.29 -19.95 -22.00
C VAL A 128 9.25 -19.05 -23.26
N GLY A 129 9.73 -17.82 -23.18
CA GLY A 129 9.83 -16.93 -24.35
C GLY A 129 9.19 -15.55 -24.14
N ALA A 130 8.64 -14.97 -25.23
CA ALA A 130 8.07 -13.62 -25.25
C ALA A 130 8.99 -12.56 -24.60
N ALA A 131 10.25 -12.54 -25.02
CA ALA A 131 11.34 -11.79 -24.37
C ALA A 131 11.60 -10.40 -25.00
N GLN A 132 10.69 -9.91 -25.87
CA GLN A 132 10.81 -8.60 -26.48
C GLN A 132 10.77 -7.48 -25.43
N PRO A 133 11.76 -6.57 -25.38
CA PRO A 133 11.74 -5.46 -24.46
C PRO A 133 10.57 -4.52 -24.74
N VAL A 134 9.86 -4.14 -23.69
CA VAL A 134 8.80 -3.13 -23.73
C VAL A 134 9.17 -1.93 -22.87
N GLY A 135 8.78 -0.74 -23.28
CA GLY A 135 8.97 0.48 -22.49
C GLY A 135 7.95 0.56 -21.34
N LEU A 136 8.12 1.54 -20.47
CA LEU A 136 7.19 1.81 -19.34
C LEU A 136 5.73 2.07 -19.80
N SER A 137 5.53 2.46 -21.06
CA SER A 137 4.20 2.68 -21.65
C SER A 137 3.60 1.42 -22.28
N GLY A 138 4.24 0.25 -22.16
CA GLY A 138 3.82 -0.99 -22.82
C GLY A 138 4.16 -1.06 -24.33
N ALA A 139 4.63 0.04 -24.92
CA ALA A 139 5.06 0.03 -26.31
C ALA A 139 6.40 -0.72 -26.48
N ILE A 140 6.61 -1.32 -27.64
CA ILE A 140 7.90 -1.94 -27.99
C ILE A 140 9.01 -0.91 -27.74
N ALA A 141 10.09 -1.34 -27.08
CA ALA A 141 11.24 -0.50 -26.81
C ALA A 141 11.92 -0.04 -28.13
N SER A 142 12.81 0.93 -28.02
CA SER A 142 13.54 1.39 -29.19
C SER A 142 14.30 0.24 -29.87
N GLU A 143 14.49 0.32 -31.18
CA GLU A 143 15.25 -0.67 -31.95
C GLU A 143 16.65 -0.93 -31.36
N LYS A 144 17.27 0.11 -30.80
CA LYS A 144 18.55 -0.01 -30.09
C LYS A 144 18.43 -0.94 -28.88
N ALA A 145 17.36 -0.81 -28.08
CA ALA A 145 17.17 -1.65 -26.90
C ALA A 145 16.83 -3.11 -27.27
N VAL A 146 16.05 -3.31 -28.35
CA VAL A 146 15.76 -4.64 -28.88
C VAL A 146 17.05 -5.31 -29.39
N ASN A 147 17.89 -4.57 -30.13
CA ASN A 147 19.16 -5.09 -30.64
C ASN A 147 20.14 -5.43 -29.51
N ASP A 148 20.22 -4.61 -28.46
CA ASP A 148 21.06 -4.89 -27.29
C ASP A 148 20.57 -6.15 -26.55
N ALA A 149 19.28 -6.28 -26.32
CA ALA A 149 18.68 -7.44 -25.68
C ALA A 149 18.87 -8.73 -26.51
N ALA A 150 18.68 -8.65 -27.85
CA ALA A 150 18.89 -9.78 -28.76
C ALA A 150 20.35 -10.28 -28.72
N LYS A 151 21.32 -9.37 -28.77
CA LYS A 151 22.73 -9.74 -28.66
C LYS A 151 23.08 -10.32 -27.30
N SER A 152 22.50 -9.79 -26.24
CA SER A 152 22.68 -10.31 -24.88
C SER A 152 22.18 -11.74 -24.74
N ILE A 153 20.94 -12.05 -25.16
CA ILE A 153 20.38 -13.38 -25.03
C ILE A 153 21.07 -14.42 -25.92
N VAL A 154 21.50 -14.01 -27.13
CA VAL A 154 22.31 -14.85 -28.03
C VAL A 154 23.61 -15.26 -27.32
N SER A 155 24.35 -14.29 -26.77
CA SER A 155 25.61 -14.59 -26.06
C SER A 155 25.42 -15.51 -24.83
N ILE A 156 24.29 -15.37 -24.13
CA ILE A 156 23.92 -16.24 -23.01
C ILE A 156 23.64 -17.67 -23.51
N ALA A 157 22.83 -17.80 -24.57
CA ALA A 157 22.50 -19.10 -25.16
C ALA A 157 23.74 -19.82 -25.68
N GLU A 158 24.60 -19.12 -26.45
CA GLU A 158 25.88 -19.67 -26.94
C GLU A 158 26.78 -20.14 -25.78
N ARG A 159 26.90 -19.31 -24.72
CA ARG A 159 27.70 -19.65 -23.54
C ARG A 159 27.24 -20.96 -22.86
N ARG A 160 25.94 -21.26 -22.91
CA ARG A 160 25.34 -22.45 -22.32
C ARG A 160 25.09 -23.57 -23.31
N GLY A 161 25.54 -23.44 -24.57
CA GLY A 161 25.35 -24.44 -25.62
C GLY A 161 23.89 -24.62 -26.06
N ARG A 162 23.04 -23.61 -25.86
CA ARG A 162 21.60 -23.64 -26.20
C ARG A 162 21.33 -22.96 -27.52
N ASN A 163 20.11 -23.10 -28.06
CA ASN A 163 19.70 -22.57 -29.33
C ASN A 163 19.69 -21.04 -29.36
N ALA A 164 20.73 -20.45 -29.92
CA ALA A 164 20.92 -19.01 -30.03
C ALA A 164 19.94 -18.36 -31.04
N GLU A 165 19.55 -19.08 -32.11
CA GLU A 165 18.64 -18.59 -33.12
C GLU A 165 17.22 -18.43 -32.55
N TRP A 166 16.75 -19.45 -31.82
CA TRP A 166 15.49 -19.35 -31.09
C TRP A 166 15.52 -18.25 -30.03
N ALA A 167 16.62 -18.14 -29.30
CA ALA A 167 16.79 -17.09 -28.27
C ALA A 167 16.70 -15.69 -28.90
N GLU A 168 17.28 -15.45 -30.08
CA GLU A 168 17.16 -14.19 -30.82
C GLU A 168 15.70 -13.94 -31.23
N SER A 169 14.98 -14.96 -31.73
CA SER A 169 13.57 -14.85 -32.14
C SER A 169 12.65 -14.55 -30.96
N ALA A 170 12.94 -15.08 -29.76
CA ALA A 170 12.21 -14.77 -28.54
C ALA A 170 12.24 -13.28 -28.19
N VAL A 171 13.34 -12.57 -28.53
CA VAL A 171 13.48 -11.13 -28.32
C VAL A 171 12.93 -10.32 -29.50
N ARG A 172 13.19 -10.72 -30.75
CA ARG A 172 12.82 -9.92 -31.92
C ARG A 172 11.36 -10.11 -32.34
N GLU A 173 10.85 -11.33 -32.20
CA GLU A 173 9.56 -11.77 -32.72
C GLU A 173 8.60 -12.19 -31.61
N SER A 174 9.05 -12.07 -30.33
CA SER A 174 8.30 -12.57 -29.17
C SER A 174 7.96 -14.05 -29.25
N ALA A 175 8.84 -14.86 -29.86
CA ALA A 175 8.65 -16.30 -29.93
C ALA A 175 8.52 -16.91 -28.52
N SER A 176 7.67 -17.92 -28.40
CA SER A 176 7.42 -18.67 -27.17
C SER A 176 7.37 -20.15 -27.51
N ALA A 177 7.76 -20.98 -26.55
CA ALA A 177 7.75 -22.43 -26.69
C ALA A 177 7.15 -23.08 -25.43
N SER A 178 6.38 -24.19 -25.62
CA SER A 178 6.02 -25.10 -24.54
C SER A 178 7.26 -25.83 -24.01
N ALA A 179 7.13 -26.57 -22.92
CA ALA A 179 8.23 -27.37 -22.38
C ALA A 179 8.76 -28.39 -23.43
N GLU A 180 7.83 -29.02 -24.14
CA GLU A 180 8.13 -30.02 -25.17
C GLU A 180 8.84 -29.38 -26.37
N GLU A 181 8.32 -28.26 -26.90
CA GLU A 181 8.94 -27.52 -28.00
C GLU A 181 10.32 -26.95 -27.61
N ALA A 182 10.44 -26.44 -26.38
CA ALA A 182 11.68 -25.89 -25.88
C ALA A 182 12.78 -26.97 -25.74
N PHE A 183 12.41 -28.19 -25.40
CA PHE A 183 13.33 -29.33 -25.33
C PHE A 183 13.72 -29.80 -26.74
N GLU A 184 12.74 -29.94 -27.66
CA GLU A 184 13.02 -30.35 -29.06
C GLU A 184 13.89 -29.32 -29.81
N LEU A 185 13.82 -28.05 -29.43
CA LEU A 185 14.58 -26.94 -30.01
C LEU A 185 15.93 -26.69 -29.30
N ASP A 186 16.35 -27.53 -28.39
CA ASP A 186 17.57 -27.32 -27.58
C ASP A 186 17.61 -25.98 -26.83
N VAL A 187 16.45 -25.48 -26.40
CA VAL A 187 16.31 -24.26 -25.57
C VAL A 187 16.50 -24.59 -24.10
N ILE A 188 16.06 -25.78 -23.69
CA ILE A 188 16.24 -26.31 -22.33
C ILE A 188 16.88 -27.69 -22.36
N ASP A 189 17.41 -28.11 -21.24
CA ASP A 189 18.17 -29.36 -21.12
C ASP A 189 17.29 -30.55 -20.68
N VAL A 190 16.22 -30.31 -19.92
CA VAL A 190 15.41 -31.34 -19.27
C VAL A 190 13.95 -30.96 -19.13
N ILE A 191 13.05 -31.93 -19.33
CA ILE A 191 11.63 -31.85 -18.91
C ILE A 191 11.47 -32.79 -17.71
N ALA A 192 10.97 -32.26 -16.58
CA ALA A 192 10.79 -33.07 -15.36
C ALA A 192 9.43 -32.76 -14.71
N GLU A 193 8.65 -33.81 -14.37
CA GLU A 193 7.32 -33.66 -13.73
C GLU A 193 7.42 -33.18 -12.27
N SER A 194 8.55 -33.36 -11.64
CA SER A 194 8.77 -32.96 -10.25
C SER A 194 10.25 -32.67 -9.98
N GLN A 195 10.51 -31.89 -8.92
CA GLN A 195 11.86 -31.58 -8.46
C GLN A 195 12.68 -32.86 -8.20
N SER A 196 12.08 -33.90 -7.62
CA SER A 196 12.75 -35.16 -7.38
C SER A 196 13.04 -35.96 -8.67
N ALA A 197 12.21 -35.79 -9.72
CA ALA A 197 12.49 -36.36 -11.04
C ALA A 197 13.65 -35.60 -11.70
N LEU A 198 13.63 -34.27 -11.63
CA LEU A 198 14.67 -33.38 -12.13
C LEU A 198 16.05 -33.82 -11.55
N PHE A 199 16.15 -33.91 -10.21
CA PHE A 199 17.42 -34.27 -9.59
C PHE A 199 17.93 -35.62 -10.00
N ARG A 200 17.07 -36.64 -10.18
CA ARG A 200 17.49 -37.95 -10.66
C ARG A 200 18.01 -37.93 -12.09
N GLU A 201 17.46 -37.09 -12.94
CA GLU A 201 17.80 -37.02 -14.35
C GLU A 201 19.11 -36.30 -14.60
N ILE A 202 19.38 -35.24 -13.80
CA ILE A 202 20.61 -34.45 -13.94
C ILE A 202 21.73 -34.86 -13.01
N ASP A 203 21.52 -35.85 -12.13
CA ASP A 203 22.57 -36.36 -11.23
C ASP A 203 23.73 -36.96 -12.04
N GLY A 204 24.97 -36.64 -11.66
CA GLY A 204 26.17 -37.03 -12.38
C GLY A 204 26.46 -36.20 -13.64
N THR A 205 25.63 -35.22 -14.01
CA THR A 205 25.92 -34.31 -15.13
C THR A 205 27.07 -33.38 -14.79
N VAL A 206 27.97 -33.15 -15.74
CA VAL A 206 29.09 -32.22 -15.59
C VAL A 206 28.70 -30.88 -16.19
N VAL A 207 28.83 -29.80 -15.40
CA VAL A 207 28.52 -28.43 -15.82
C VAL A 207 29.76 -27.55 -15.67
N GLU A 208 29.94 -26.61 -16.61
CA GLU A 208 30.98 -25.58 -16.55
C GLU A 208 30.53 -24.41 -15.70
N VAL A 209 31.20 -24.11 -14.59
CA VAL A 209 30.93 -22.98 -13.69
C VAL A 209 31.87 -21.82 -13.98
N ALA A 210 31.68 -20.70 -13.28
CA ALA A 210 32.55 -19.52 -13.43
C ALA A 210 34.02 -19.87 -13.16
N GLY A 211 34.92 -19.25 -13.94
CA GLY A 211 36.35 -19.50 -13.86
C GLY A 211 36.80 -20.70 -14.68
N GLY A 212 35.94 -21.38 -15.47
CA GLY A 212 36.28 -22.52 -16.34
C GLY A 212 36.45 -23.85 -15.59
N GLY A 213 35.96 -23.93 -14.36
CA GLY A 213 35.90 -25.17 -13.58
C GLY A 213 34.76 -26.07 -14.05
N GLU A 214 34.99 -27.37 -14.10
CA GLU A 214 33.94 -28.39 -14.29
C GLU A 214 33.50 -28.93 -12.94
N VAL A 215 32.19 -28.98 -12.70
CA VAL A 215 31.59 -29.51 -11.47
C VAL A 215 30.60 -30.61 -11.86
N THR A 216 30.76 -31.79 -11.25
CA THR A 216 29.79 -32.87 -11.38
C THR A 216 28.66 -32.66 -10.38
N LEU A 217 27.42 -32.67 -10.83
CA LEU A 217 26.23 -32.51 -9.99
C LEU A 217 26.05 -33.77 -9.13
N GLU A 218 26.22 -33.68 -7.83
CA GLU A 218 25.96 -34.73 -6.86
C GLU A 218 24.67 -34.41 -6.10
N LEU A 219 23.52 -34.77 -6.68
CA LEU A 219 22.19 -34.37 -6.17
C LEU A 219 21.46 -35.53 -5.50
N ALA A 220 21.90 -36.81 -5.75
CA ALA A 220 21.29 -37.99 -5.17
C ALA A 220 21.47 -37.99 -3.65
N GLY A 221 20.37 -37.82 -2.92
CA GLY A 221 20.39 -37.81 -1.45
C GLY A 221 20.76 -36.44 -0.83
N ALA A 222 21.05 -35.44 -1.63
CA ALA A 222 21.30 -34.11 -1.13
C ALA A 222 20.04 -33.50 -0.43
N THR A 223 20.25 -32.85 0.70
CA THR A 223 19.17 -32.19 1.42
C THR A 223 18.78 -30.89 0.72
N VAL A 224 17.51 -30.76 0.36
CA VAL A 224 16.99 -29.49 -0.17
C VAL A 224 16.65 -28.58 1.00
N ARG A 225 17.20 -27.39 0.97
CA ARG A 225 16.93 -26.32 1.95
C ARG A 225 16.27 -25.15 1.27
N GLU A 226 15.04 -24.88 1.67
CA GLU A 226 14.36 -23.66 1.24
C GLU A 226 15.06 -22.44 1.86
N HIS A 227 15.40 -21.49 1.00
CA HIS A 227 15.93 -20.20 1.39
C HIS A 227 14.91 -19.12 0.97
N PRO A 228 13.85 -18.90 1.78
CA PRO A 228 12.84 -17.92 1.44
C PRO A 228 13.39 -16.50 1.60
N PRO A 229 12.93 -15.54 0.79
CA PRO A 229 13.31 -14.14 0.98
C PRO A 229 12.95 -13.68 2.39
N GLY A 230 13.80 -12.87 3.01
CA GLY A 230 13.57 -12.33 4.35
C GLY A 230 12.22 -11.58 4.42
N ALA A 231 11.60 -11.55 5.60
CA ALA A 231 10.28 -10.93 5.79
C ALA A 231 10.20 -9.48 5.27
N PHE A 232 11.28 -8.72 5.39
CA PHE A 232 11.37 -7.35 4.88
C PHE A 232 11.30 -7.32 3.35
N ILE A 233 12.02 -8.19 2.66
CA ILE A 233 12.00 -8.32 1.19
C ILE A 233 10.62 -8.77 0.72
N GLN A 234 9.99 -9.72 1.43
CA GLN A 234 8.62 -10.16 1.12
C GLN A 234 7.62 -9.00 1.21
N ILE A 235 7.73 -8.15 2.23
CA ILE A 235 6.87 -6.95 2.38
C ILE A 235 7.12 -5.98 1.23
N LEU A 236 8.39 -5.68 0.90
CA LEU A 236 8.73 -4.76 -0.18
C LEU A 236 8.27 -5.29 -1.54
N HIS A 237 8.48 -6.58 -1.81
CA HIS A 237 8.00 -7.23 -3.03
C HIS A 237 6.45 -7.21 -3.11
N ALA A 238 5.76 -7.50 -2.00
CA ALA A 238 4.31 -7.43 -1.94
C ALA A 238 3.78 -6.00 -2.20
N LEU A 239 4.51 -4.95 -1.79
CA LEU A 239 4.13 -3.56 -2.08
C LEU A 239 4.11 -3.24 -3.58
N LEU A 240 4.86 -3.99 -4.41
CA LEU A 240 4.85 -3.86 -5.87
C LEU A 240 3.67 -4.59 -6.53
N ASP A 241 2.79 -5.24 -5.76
CA ASP A 241 1.53 -5.79 -6.30
C ASP A 241 0.62 -4.64 -6.76
N PRO A 242 0.13 -4.66 -8.02
CA PRO A 242 -0.74 -3.62 -8.55
C PRO A 242 -1.99 -3.34 -7.72
N ASN A 243 -2.54 -4.38 -7.08
CA ASN A 243 -3.73 -4.26 -6.23
C ASN A 243 -3.41 -3.53 -4.94
N LEU A 244 -2.28 -3.87 -4.30
CA LEU A 244 -1.84 -3.21 -3.08
C LEU A 244 -1.47 -1.75 -3.34
N ALA A 245 -0.75 -1.46 -4.44
CA ALA A 245 -0.44 -0.09 -4.83
C ALA A 245 -1.72 0.75 -5.00
N PHE A 246 -2.75 0.19 -5.64
CA PHE A 246 -4.05 0.85 -5.82
C PHE A 246 -4.79 1.06 -4.49
N ILE A 247 -4.80 0.05 -3.61
CA ILE A 247 -5.42 0.15 -2.28
C ILE A 247 -4.70 1.22 -1.44
N PHE A 248 -3.37 1.20 -1.38
CA PHE A 248 -2.58 2.17 -0.61
C PHE A 248 -2.76 3.60 -1.13
N PHE A 249 -2.93 3.79 -2.43
CA PHE A 249 -3.25 5.10 -3.00
C PHE A 249 -4.54 5.68 -2.41
N TRP A 250 -5.63 4.92 -2.48
CA TRP A 250 -6.94 5.38 -2.00
C TRP A 250 -7.03 5.44 -0.49
N LEU A 251 -6.42 4.49 0.22
CA LEU A 251 -6.32 4.51 1.68
C LEU A 251 -5.52 5.73 2.16
N GLY A 252 -4.39 6.02 1.50
CA GLY A 252 -3.58 7.18 1.79
C GLY A 252 -4.35 8.48 1.65
N LEU A 253 -5.06 8.67 0.54
CA LEU A 253 -5.91 9.83 0.32
C LEU A 253 -7.02 9.95 1.36
N ALA A 254 -7.68 8.85 1.70
CA ALA A 254 -8.74 8.83 2.70
C ALA A 254 -8.23 9.23 4.10
N LEU A 255 -7.09 8.69 4.52
CA LEU A 255 -6.48 9.00 5.82
C LEU A 255 -6.00 10.45 5.89
N ILE A 256 -5.42 10.99 4.80
CA ILE A 256 -5.07 12.41 4.73
C ILE A 256 -6.34 13.28 4.82
N ALA A 257 -7.42 12.90 4.13
CA ALA A 257 -8.68 13.62 4.23
C ALA A 257 -9.27 13.59 5.66
N ILE A 258 -9.19 12.45 6.36
CA ILE A 258 -9.61 12.34 7.77
C ILE A 258 -8.83 13.32 8.66
N GLU A 259 -7.52 13.45 8.45
CA GLU A 259 -6.67 14.36 9.23
C GLU A 259 -7.13 15.83 9.16
N PHE A 260 -7.67 16.27 8.00
CA PHE A 260 -8.24 17.62 7.87
C PHE A 260 -9.46 17.87 8.76
N PHE A 261 -10.23 16.81 9.07
CA PHE A 261 -11.44 16.91 9.91
C PHE A 261 -11.17 16.61 11.38
N VAL A 262 -10.21 15.74 11.65
CA VAL A 262 -9.84 15.30 13.01
C VAL A 262 -8.31 15.41 13.16
N PRO A 263 -7.79 16.64 13.30
CA PRO A 263 -6.36 16.85 13.37
C PRO A 263 -5.77 16.17 14.62
N GLY A 264 -5.02 15.10 14.42
CA GLY A 264 -4.39 14.29 15.46
C GLY A 264 -2.96 13.92 15.14
N GLY A 265 -2.51 14.13 13.89
CA GLY A 265 -1.20 13.79 13.37
C GLY A 265 -1.03 12.32 12.99
N ILE A 266 -1.84 11.41 13.50
CA ILE A 266 -1.69 9.96 13.29
C ILE A 266 -2.23 9.55 11.90
N ALA A 267 -3.46 9.95 11.58
CA ALA A 267 -4.08 9.59 10.31
C ALA A 267 -3.32 10.19 9.12
N GLY A 268 -2.90 11.47 9.22
CA GLY A 268 -2.10 12.13 8.20
C GLY A 268 -0.73 11.49 7.99
N THR A 269 -0.06 11.08 9.07
CA THR A 269 1.25 10.40 8.96
C THR A 269 1.11 9.03 8.28
N ILE A 270 0.16 8.20 8.71
CA ILE A 270 -0.08 6.89 8.10
C ILE A 270 -0.55 7.05 6.66
N GLY A 271 -1.44 8.01 6.40
CA GLY A 271 -1.94 8.31 5.06
C GLY A 271 -0.85 8.81 4.12
N GLY A 272 0.02 9.71 4.59
CA GLY A 272 1.17 10.18 3.83
C GLY A 272 2.15 9.06 3.48
N LEU A 273 2.49 8.22 4.46
CA LEU A 273 3.35 7.04 4.23
C LEU A 273 2.71 6.08 3.22
N SER A 274 1.43 5.77 3.38
CA SER A 274 0.68 4.91 2.46
C SER A 274 0.71 5.45 1.02
N LEU A 275 0.52 6.76 0.86
CA LEU A 275 0.55 7.41 -0.45
C LEU A 275 1.96 7.37 -1.07
N VAL A 276 3.00 7.65 -0.28
CA VAL A 276 4.41 7.56 -0.75
C VAL A 276 4.73 6.14 -1.21
N LEU A 277 4.39 5.12 -0.42
CA LEU A 277 4.59 3.71 -0.79
C LEU A 277 3.86 3.35 -2.09
N SER A 278 2.61 3.80 -2.24
CA SER A 278 1.85 3.61 -3.48
C SER A 278 2.52 4.28 -4.68
N LEU A 279 2.96 5.53 -4.54
CA LEU A 279 3.61 6.25 -5.64
C LEU A 279 4.96 5.63 -6.04
N VAL A 280 5.73 5.13 -5.07
CA VAL A 280 6.96 4.37 -5.35
C VAL A 280 6.64 3.09 -6.12
N ALA A 281 5.65 2.31 -5.66
CA ALA A 281 5.21 1.10 -6.34
C ALA A 281 4.73 1.38 -7.78
N LEU A 282 3.88 2.40 -7.96
CA LEU A 282 3.42 2.81 -9.29
C LEU A 282 4.56 3.30 -10.20
N GLY A 283 5.59 3.93 -9.63
CA GLY A 283 6.79 4.35 -10.38
C GLY A 283 7.65 3.18 -10.88
N MET A 284 7.54 2.00 -10.26
CA MET A 284 8.26 0.78 -10.63
C MET A 284 7.45 -0.16 -11.53
N LEU A 285 6.14 0.05 -11.64
CA LEU A 285 5.23 -0.74 -12.45
C LEU A 285 4.99 -0.09 -13.82
N PRO A 286 4.67 -0.85 -14.88
CA PRO A 286 4.36 -0.33 -16.22
C PRO A 286 2.98 0.32 -16.23
N VAL A 287 2.88 1.56 -15.71
CA VAL A 287 1.62 2.30 -15.66
C VAL A 287 1.30 3.01 -16.97
N GLN A 288 0.03 3.01 -17.37
CA GLN A 288 -0.46 3.79 -18.49
C GLN A 288 -0.85 5.21 -18.07
N LEU A 289 -0.40 6.19 -18.83
CA LEU A 289 -0.66 7.62 -18.56
C LEU A 289 -2.15 7.92 -18.50
N ILE A 290 -2.97 7.26 -19.32
CA ILE A 290 -4.43 7.43 -19.33
C ILE A 290 -5.06 6.98 -18.00
N GLY A 291 -4.62 5.86 -17.43
CA GLY A 291 -5.09 5.38 -16.13
C GLY A 291 -4.73 6.35 -15.01
N VAL A 292 -3.49 6.83 -15.00
CA VAL A 292 -3.03 7.84 -14.04
C VAL A 292 -3.85 9.14 -14.17
N ALA A 293 -4.07 9.63 -15.39
CA ALA A 293 -4.87 10.83 -15.63
C ALA A 293 -6.32 10.66 -15.13
N LEU A 294 -6.93 9.49 -15.34
CA LEU A 294 -8.27 9.20 -14.84
C LEU A 294 -8.32 9.12 -13.30
N LEU A 295 -7.31 8.54 -12.65
CA LEU A 295 -7.22 8.54 -11.19
C LEU A 295 -7.07 9.94 -10.62
N LEU A 296 -6.23 10.78 -11.23
CA LEU A 296 -6.10 12.19 -10.84
C LEU A 296 -7.41 12.96 -11.06
N ALA A 297 -8.09 12.74 -12.19
CA ALA A 297 -9.40 13.31 -12.44
C ALA A 297 -10.43 12.89 -11.38
N SER A 298 -10.39 11.64 -10.95
CA SER A 298 -11.25 11.14 -9.87
C SER A 298 -11.04 11.92 -8.56
N VAL A 299 -9.79 12.14 -8.17
CA VAL A 299 -9.45 12.95 -6.99
C VAL A 299 -9.99 14.37 -7.14
N VAL A 300 -9.80 15.00 -8.31
CA VAL A 300 -10.32 16.34 -8.60
C VAL A 300 -11.85 16.38 -8.47
N PHE A 301 -12.56 15.40 -9.03
CA PHE A 301 -14.02 15.33 -8.93
C PHE A 301 -14.50 15.17 -7.48
N PHE A 302 -13.86 14.33 -6.69
CA PHE A 302 -14.20 14.20 -5.27
C PHE A 302 -13.91 15.49 -4.48
N VAL A 303 -12.81 16.17 -4.76
CA VAL A 303 -12.51 17.48 -4.15
C VAL A 303 -13.56 18.53 -4.56
N LEU A 304 -13.97 18.57 -5.83
CA LEU A 304 -15.02 19.47 -6.29
C LEU A 304 -16.36 19.23 -5.58
N GLU A 305 -16.73 17.97 -5.33
CA GLU A 305 -17.94 17.65 -4.56
C GLU A 305 -17.84 18.11 -3.11
N ILE A 306 -16.66 18.04 -2.47
CA ILE A 306 -16.45 18.57 -1.11
C ILE A 306 -16.56 20.09 -1.08
N LEU A 307 -16.03 20.78 -2.08
CA LEU A 307 -16.06 22.24 -2.16
C LEU A 307 -17.46 22.79 -2.49
N HIS A 308 -18.22 22.06 -3.34
CA HIS A 308 -19.56 22.42 -3.81
C HIS A 308 -20.57 21.31 -3.52
N PRO A 309 -20.83 21.02 -2.23
CA PRO A 309 -21.67 19.89 -1.86
C PRO A 309 -23.12 20.09 -2.28
N GLY A 310 -23.74 19.06 -2.83
CA GLY A 310 -25.17 19.02 -3.14
C GLY A 310 -25.53 18.85 -4.60
N ILE A 311 -24.57 18.88 -5.54
CA ILE A 311 -24.83 18.65 -6.97
C ILE A 311 -24.85 17.14 -7.28
N GLY A 312 -24.01 16.34 -6.59
CA GLY A 312 -23.88 14.87 -6.80
C GLY A 312 -23.23 14.47 -8.12
N ALA A 313 -23.23 15.32 -9.14
CA ALA A 313 -22.63 15.03 -10.44
C ALA A 313 -21.10 14.83 -10.38
N PRO A 314 -20.33 15.67 -9.64
CA PRO A 314 -18.90 15.41 -9.47
C PRO A 314 -18.62 14.10 -8.73
N ALA A 315 -19.44 13.72 -7.72
CA ALA A 315 -19.29 12.47 -7.03
C ALA A 315 -19.42 11.26 -7.99
N VAL A 316 -20.44 11.28 -8.84
CA VAL A 316 -20.64 10.24 -9.88
C VAL A 316 -19.47 10.24 -10.85
N GLY A 317 -19.03 11.41 -11.34
CA GLY A 317 -17.85 11.55 -12.19
C GLY A 317 -16.59 10.98 -11.54
N GLY A 318 -16.40 11.24 -10.23
CA GLY A 318 -15.31 10.70 -9.43
C GLY A 318 -15.30 9.18 -9.38
N VAL A 319 -16.45 8.55 -9.13
CA VAL A 319 -16.57 7.09 -9.11
C VAL A 319 -16.30 6.49 -10.49
N VAL A 320 -16.88 7.05 -11.54
CA VAL A 320 -16.68 6.56 -12.92
C VAL A 320 -15.20 6.64 -13.31
N THR A 321 -14.55 7.78 -13.06
CA THR A 321 -13.13 7.97 -13.39
C THR A 321 -12.21 7.14 -12.49
N LEU A 322 -12.60 6.83 -11.24
CA LEU A 322 -11.90 5.90 -10.37
C LEU A 322 -11.92 4.48 -10.96
N VAL A 323 -13.09 3.99 -11.33
CA VAL A 323 -13.23 2.63 -11.89
C VAL A 323 -12.49 2.51 -13.21
N LEU A 324 -12.67 3.47 -14.10
CA LEU A 324 -11.96 3.48 -15.38
C LEU A 324 -10.45 3.67 -15.19
N GLY A 325 -10.04 4.52 -14.24
CA GLY A 325 -8.65 4.72 -13.89
C GLY A 325 -7.99 3.45 -13.38
N GLY A 326 -8.64 2.72 -12.47
CA GLY A 326 -8.15 1.42 -12.01
C GLY A 326 -8.10 0.37 -13.13
N TRP A 327 -9.06 0.38 -14.05
CA TRP A 327 -9.10 -0.54 -15.17
C TRP A 327 -8.01 -0.28 -16.21
N PHE A 328 -7.74 0.98 -16.52
CA PHE A 328 -6.74 1.41 -17.50
C PHE A 328 -5.39 1.78 -16.88
N LEU A 329 -5.16 1.49 -15.59
CA LEU A 329 -3.93 1.88 -14.91
C LEU A 329 -2.70 1.16 -15.46
N PHE A 330 -2.88 -0.11 -15.88
CA PHE A 330 -1.80 -0.94 -16.40
C PHE A 330 -2.11 -1.44 -17.80
N ASP A 331 -1.07 -1.74 -18.57
CA ASP A 331 -1.21 -2.26 -19.91
C ASP A 331 -1.77 -3.69 -19.88
N SER A 332 -2.85 -3.92 -20.62
CA SER A 332 -3.46 -5.25 -20.75
C SER A 332 -2.58 -6.26 -21.50
N SER A 333 -1.56 -5.77 -22.20
CA SER A 333 -0.58 -6.61 -22.91
C SER A 333 0.39 -7.31 -21.97
N VAL A 334 0.56 -6.80 -20.72
CA VAL A 334 1.40 -7.43 -19.69
C VAL A 334 0.53 -8.34 -18.83
N PRO A 335 0.61 -9.67 -19.00
CA PRO A 335 -0.19 -10.60 -18.21
C PRO A 335 0.11 -10.46 -16.71
N ASN A 336 -0.95 -10.52 -15.89
CA ASN A 336 -0.91 -10.43 -14.40
C ASN A 336 -0.47 -9.07 -13.82
N VAL A 337 -0.18 -8.06 -14.64
CA VAL A 337 0.07 -6.69 -14.16
C VAL A 337 -1.18 -5.86 -14.41
N ARG A 338 -2.20 -6.04 -13.59
CA ARG A 338 -3.45 -5.25 -13.65
C ARG A 338 -4.11 -5.21 -12.28
N VAL A 339 -4.88 -4.16 -12.03
CA VAL A 339 -5.74 -4.14 -10.84
C VAL A 339 -6.94 -5.06 -11.06
N SER A 340 -7.14 -5.99 -10.14
CA SER A 340 -8.27 -6.92 -10.20
C SER A 340 -9.60 -6.18 -10.06
N PRO A 341 -10.62 -6.49 -10.86
CA PRO A 341 -11.98 -5.97 -10.66
C PRO A 341 -12.53 -6.23 -9.25
N LEU A 342 -12.09 -7.35 -8.61
CA LEU A 342 -12.43 -7.68 -7.22
C LEU A 342 -11.80 -6.72 -6.20
N VAL A 343 -10.81 -5.92 -6.60
CA VAL A 343 -10.20 -4.86 -5.79
C VAL A 343 -10.79 -3.50 -6.17
N ILE A 344 -10.96 -3.21 -7.47
CA ILE A 344 -11.52 -1.94 -7.93
C ILE A 344 -12.92 -1.71 -7.35
N ALA A 345 -13.79 -2.72 -7.37
CA ALA A 345 -15.18 -2.58 -6.91
C ALA A 345 -15.30 -2.23 -5.41
N PRO A 346 -14.67 -2.95 -4.48
CA PRO A 346 -14.68 -2.56 -3.05
C PRO A 346 -14.07 -1.19 -2.79
N VAL A 347 -12.97 -0.83 -3.47
CA VAL A 347 -12.34 0.48 -3.33
C VAL A 347 -13.27 1.59 -3.83
N ALA A 348 -13.96 1.40 -4.96
CA ALA A 348 -14.94 2.35 -5.47
C ALA A 348 -16.13 2.52 -4.50
N VAL A 349 -16.64 1.42 -3.95
CA VAL A 349 -17.69 1.45 -2.92
C VAL A 349 -17.21 2.20 -1.68
N PHE A 350 -16.04 1.85 -1.18
CA PHE A 350 -15.44 2.53 -0.02
C PHE A 350 -15.26 4.04 -0.28
N ALA A 351 -14.65 4.42 -1.41
CA ALA A 351 -14.44 5.81 -1.77
C ALA A 351 -15.78 6.56 -1.85
N THR A 352 -16.81 5.96 -2.46
CA THR A 352 -18.15 6.55 -2.54
C THR A 352 -18.73 6.85 -1.16
N PHE A 353 -18.77 5.85 -0.29
CA PHE A 353 -19.30 6.01 1.08
C PHE A 353 -18.46 6.99 1.90
N PHE A 354 -17.15 6.92 1.78
CA PHE A 354 -16.23 7.82 2.45
C PHE A 354 -16.48 9.29 2.05
N PHE A 355 -16.51 9.58 0.74
CA PHE A 355 -16.74 10.95 0.27
C PHE A 355 -18.15 11.44 0.57
N LEU A 356 -19.18 10.61 0.50
CA LEU A 356 -20.53 10.96 0.95
C LEU A 356 -20.56 11.32 2.44
N PHE A 357 -19.83 10.56 3.27
CA PHE A 357 -19.70 10.87 4.71
C PHE A 357 -18.98 12.20 4.93
N VAL A 358 -17.88 12.46 4.23
CA VAL A 358 -17.11 13.70 4.30
C VAL A 358 -17.97 14.89 3.87
N VAL A 359 -18.68 14.78 2.74
CA VAL A 359 -19.60 15.81 2.24
C VAL A 359 -20.71 16.10 3.27
N ARG A 360 -21.35 15.06 3.82
CA ARG A 360 -22.37 15.21 4.86
C ARG A 360 -21.82 15.91 6.10
N SER A 361 -20.61 15.56 6.51
CA SER A 361 -19.95 16.18 7.67
C SER A 361 -19.64 17.66 7.40
N ALA A 362 -19.15 18.00 6.20
CA ALA A 362 -18.88 19.37 5.79
C ALA A 362 -20.17 20.22 5.74
N LEU A 363 -21.27 19.66 5.22
CA LEU A 363 -22.59 20.32 5.21
C LEU A 363 -23.08 20.59 6.63
N ASN A 364 -22.99 19.60 7.53
CA ASN A 364 -23.41 19.75 8.92
C ASN A 364 -22.60 20.80 9.67
N LEU A 365 -21.32 20.99 9.35
CA LEU A 365 -20.50 22.07 9.91
C LEU A 365 -20.93 23.45 9.42
N ARG A 366 -21.27 23.58 8.12
CA ARG A 366 -21.77 24.84 7.54
C ARG A 366 -23.15 25.24 8.04
N THR A 367 -24.01 24.29 8.38
CA THR A 367 -25.37 24.51 8.87
C THR A 367 -25.46 24.67 10.37
N ARG A 368 -24.40 24.40 11.13
CA ARG A 368 -24.38 24.68 12.57
C ARG A 368 -24.44 26.20 12.77
N ARG A 369 -25.63 26.68 13.17
CA ARG A 369 -25.80 28.04 13.64
C ARG A 369 -24.82 28.28 14.78
N VAL A 370 -23.92 29.22 14.61
CA VAL A 370 -23.12 29.72 15.73
C VAL A 370 -24.14 30.43 16.62
N VAL A 371 -24.63 29.76 17.66
CA VAL A 371 -25.46 30.40 18.67
C VAL A 371 -24.57 31.44 19.32
N SER A 372 -24.89 32.70 19.05
CA SER A 372 -24.16 33.83 19.63
C SER A 372 -24.23 33.73 21.15
N ARG A 373 -23.16 34.09 21.86
CA ARG A 373 -23.14 34.15 23.32
C ARG A 373 -24.26 35.02 23.87
N SER A 374 -24.69 36.01 23.12
CA SER A 374 -25.84 36.86 23.41
C SER A 374 -27.16 36.07 23.43
N GLU A 375 -27.37 35.14 22.49
CA GLU A 375 -28.59 34.31 22.45
C GLU A 375 -28.63 33.28 23.58
N GLN A 376 -27.47 32.86 24.12
CA GLN A 376 -27.39 31.93 25.25
C GLN A 376 -27.65 32.61 26.60
N LEU A 377 -27.41 33.91 26.73
CA LEU A 377 -27.58 34.66 27.97
C LEU A 377 -28.94 35.30 28.11
N VAL A 378 -29.60 35.65 27.02
CA VAL A 378 -30.95 36.23 27.02
C VAL A 378 -31.97 35.22 27.57
N GLY A 379 -32.77 35.66 28.56
CA GLY A 379 -33.74 34.83 29.27
C GLY A 379 -33.19 34.15 30.53
N ASN A 380 -31.87 34.15 30.75
CA ASN A 380 -31.29 33.60 31.98
C ASN A 380 -31.50 34.53 33.15
N GLU A 381 -31.61 33.93 34.33
CA GLU A 381 -31.70 34.65 35.60
C GLU A 381 -30.27 34.83 36.17
N GLY A 382 -30.06 35.94 36.84
CA GLY A 382 -28.83 36.28 37.54
C GLY A 382 -29.09 37.00 38.85
N THR A 383 -27.99 37.29 39.55
CA THR A 383 -28.03 38.01 40.83
C THR A 383 -27.21 39.30 40.72
N VAL A 384 -27.70 40.39 41.26
CA VAL A 384 -26.98 41.66 41.31
C VAL A 384 -25.80 41.56 42.28
N VAL A 385 -24.58 41.77 41.79
CA VAL A 385 -23.34 41.79 42.59
C VAL A 385 -23.02 43.19 43.05
N ARG A 386 -23.31 44.21 42.21
CA ARG A 386 -23.18 45.64 42.51
C ARG A 386 -24.41 46.38 41.98
N ASP A 387 -24.94 47.26 42.85
CA ASP A 387 -26.18 48.01 42.61
C ASP A 387 -26.30 48.55 41.18
N LEU A 388 -27.48 48.43 40.59
CA LEU A 388 -27.84 48.87 39.25
C LEU A 388 -28.63 50.20 39.33
N GLU A 389 -27.92 51.35 39.15
CA GLU A 389 -28.50 52.72 39.16
C GLU A 389 -27.97 53.57 37.96
N PRO A 390 -28.36 53.37 36.74
CA PRO A 390 -28.92 52.19 36.08
C PRO A 390 -27.84 51.13 35.76
N ASN A 391 -26.54 51.46 35.94
CA ASN A 391 -25.41 50.61 35.58
C ASN A 391 -24.78 49.94 36.82
N GLY A 392 -24.46 48.65 36.70
CA GLY A 392 -23.82 47.90 37.76
C GLY A 392 -23.21 46.58 37.23
N VAL A 393 -23.17 45.55 38.13
CA VAL A 393 -22.65 44.24 37.77
C VAL A 393 -23.62 43.18 38.23
N VAL A 394 -23.87 42.20 37.35
CA VAL A 394 -24.69 41.02 37.63
C VAL A 394 -23.90 39.76 37.42
N GLN A 395 -24.19 38.72 38.18
CA GLN A 395 -23.67 37.38 37.97
C GLN A 395 -24.73 36.57 37.22
N VAL A 396 -24.40 36.15 36.00
CA VAL A 396 -25.26 35.30 35.15
C VAL A 396 -24.44 34.12 34.68
N ALA A 397 -24.97 32.91 34.75
CA ALA A 397 -24.29 31.67 34.34
C ALA A 397 -22.87 31.50 34.93
N SER A 398 -22.70 31.91 36.22
CA SER A 398 -21.43 31.84 36.97
C SER A 398 -20.32 32.83 36.49
N GLU A 399 -20.68 33.81 35.64
CA GLU A 399 -19.78 34.87 35.18
C GLU A 399 -20.32 36.25 35.61
N GLU A 400 -19.43 37.19 35.91
CA GLU A 400 -19.79 38.58 36.21
C GLU A 400 -19.87 39.38 34.91
N TRP A 401 -20.96 40.08 34.74
CA TRP A 401 -21.26 40.93 33.58
C TRP A 401 -21.59 42.34 33.95
N SER A 402 -21.09 43.31 33.18
CA SER A 402 -21.59 44.65 33.24
C SER A 402 -23.04 44.67 32.77
N ALA A 403 -23.91 45.27 33.57
CA ALA A 403 -25.32 45.30 33.26
C ALA A 403 -25.93 46.69 33.44
N GLU A 404 -27.03 46.88 32.72
CA GLU A 404 -27.87 48.06 32.82
C GLU A 404 -29.31 47.63 33.12
N SER A 405 -29.91 48.18 34.15
CA SER A 405 -31.29 47.89 34.50
C SER A 405 -32.24 48.66 33.60
N VAL A 406 -33.22 47.97 33.00
CA VAL A 406 -34.26 48.53 32.12
C VAL A 406 -35.58 48.76 32.88
N GLY A 407 -35.75 48.08 34.04
CA GLY A 407 -37.01 48.10 34.82
C GLY A 407 -36.94 48.81 36.18
N GLY A 408 -35.90 49.62 36.44
CA GLY A 408 -35.77 50.34 37.71
C GLY A 408 -34.46 50.05 38.44
N VAL A 409 -34.33 50.53 39.70
CA VAL A 409 -33.16 50.32 40.54
C VAL A 409 -33.17 48.88 41.10
N ALA A 410 -32.09 48.16 40.96
CA ALA A 410 -31.91 46.85 41.60
C ALA A 410 -30.69 46.89 42.52
N ARG A 411 -30.83 46.38 43.75
CA ARG A 411 -29.81 46.39 44.77
C ARG A 411 -29.03 45.06 44.78
N ARG A 412 -27.88 45.07 45.40
CA ARG A 412 -27.06 43.88 45.59
C ARG A 412 -27.86 42.75 46.25
N GLY A 413 -27.86 41.61 45.62
CA GLY A 413 -28.61 40.41 46.05
C GLY A 413 -29.96 40.19 45.33
N ASP A 414 -30.48 41.24 44.63
CA ASP A 414 -31.72 41.11 43.89
C ASP A 414 -31.59 40.16 42.70
N ARG A 415 -32.64 39.45 42.34
CA ARG A 415 -32.72 38.61 41.17
C ARG A 415 -33.11 39.44 39.95
N VAL A 416 -32.43 39.22 38.86
CA VAL A 416 -32.67 39.91 37.59
C VAL A 416 -32.74 38.91 36.45
N ARG A 417 -33.45 39.23 35.38
CA ARG A 417 -33.53 38.45 34.15
C ARG A 417 -32.88 39.23 33.00
N VAL A 418 -32.05 38.53 32.23
CA VAL A 418 -31.42 39.13 31.05
C VAL A 418 -32.45 39.28 29.93
N VAL A 419 -32.75 40.50 29.51
CA VAL A 419 -33.70 40.77 28.43
C VAL A 419 -33.03 41.01 27.09
N ALA A 420 -31.79 41.54 27.09
CA ALA A 420 -31.01 41.75 25.89
C ALA A 420 -29.52 41.83 26.21
N MET A 421 -28.68 41.69 25.19
CA MET A 421 -27.24 41.95 25.24
C MET A 421 -26.84 42.95 24.17
N GLU A 422 -26.20 44.05 24.56
CA GLU A 422 -25.65 45.07 23.65
C GLU A 422 -24.13 45.13 23.79
N GLY A 423 -23.42 44.58 22.83
CA GLY A 423 -21.96 44.41 22.89
C GLY A 423 -21.54 43.49 24.04
N LEU A 424 -20.85 44.02 25.06
CA LEU A 424 -20.43 43.32 26.26
C LEU A 424 -21.26 43.66 27.50
N LYS A 425 -22.40 44.36 27.33
CA LYS A 425 -23.24 44.79 28.42
C LYS A 425 -24.60 44.09 28.36
N LEU A 426 -25.04 43.55 29.48
CA LEU A 426 -26.37 42.95 29.61
C LEU A 426 -27.42 43.99 29.94
N LYS A 427 -28.58 43.97 29.28
CA LYS A 427 -29.78 44.62 29.75
C LYS A 427 -30.58 43.68 30.59
N VAL A 428 -30.88 44.08 31.83
CA VAL A 428 -31.54 43.22 32.80
C VAL A 428 -32.78 43.89 33.38
N GLU A 429 -33.73 43.08 33.75
CA GLU A 429 -34.97 43.55 34.41
C GLU A 429 -35.06 42.86 35.74
N PRO A 430 -35.36 43.64 36.86
CA PRO A 430 -35.60 43.06 38.19
C PRO A 430 -36.76 42.08 38.16
N ILE A 431 -36.57 40.92 38.79
CA ILE A 431 -37.67 39.95 38.99
C ILE A 431 -38.35 40.34 40.31
N GLU A 432 -39.57 40.90 40.26
CA GLU A 432 -40.37 41.11 41.46
C GLU A 432 -40.66 39.75 42.13
N GLU A 433 -40.12 39.56 43.31
CA GLU A 433 -40.44 38.40 44.14
C GLU A 433 -41.89 38.60 44.60
N ALA A 434 -42.83 37.77 44.15
CA ALA A 434 -44.18 37.77 44.61
C ALA A 434 -44.20 37.68 46.14
N ALA A 435 -44.71 38.70 46.84
CA ALA A 435 -44.79 38.74 48.27
C ALA A 435 -45.35 37.40 48.84
N PRO A 436 -44.76 36.88 49.91
CA PRO A 436 -45.19 35.60 50.46
C PRO A 436 -46.67 35.68 50.86
N LYS A 437 -47.53 34.84 50.31
CA LYS A 437 -48.93 34.70 50.62
C LYS A 437 -49.10 34.56 52.12
N ALA A 438 -49.75 35.58 52.79
CA ALA A 438 -50.04 35.54 54.21
C ALA A 438 -50.73 34.20 54.58
N PRO A 439 -50.38 33.56 55.71
CA PRO A 439 -51.00 32.31 56.11
C PRO A 439 -52.51 32.51 56.35
N ALA A 440 -53.29 31.63 55.76
CA ALA A 440 -54.76 31.60 55.95
C ALA A 440 -55.11 31.49 57.44
N PRO A 441 -56.16 32.23 57.92
CA PRO A 441 -56.58 32.16 59.31
C PRO A 441 -57.04 30.72 59.66
N VAL A 442 -56.49 30.24 60.75
CA VAL A 442 -56.88 28.93 61.33
C VAL A 442 -58.30 29.07 61.88
N GLU A 443 -59.34 28.53 61.22
CA GLU A 443 -60.65 28.35 61.73
C GLU A 443 -60.59 27.41 62.94
N GLY A 444 -60.96 27.99 64.11
CA GLY A 444 -61.03 27.27 65.35
C GLY A 444 -62.15 26.17 65.32
N ARG A 445 -61.72 24.97 65.60
CA ARG A 445 -62.66 23.91 65.99
C ARG A 445 -63.26 24.28 67.38
N GLN A 446 -64.58 24.55 67.42
CA GLN A 446 -65.40 24.44 68.64
C GLN A 446 -65.95 23.03 68.68
N THR A 447 -65.62 22.38 69.84
CA THR A 447 -66.25 21.23 70.53
C THR A 447 -66.80 20.07 69.72
#